data_0564297487b76dfa4ad76f8e94d8cd1c
#
_entry.id   0564297487b76dfa4ad76f8e94d8cd1c
#
_cell.length_a   1.000
_cell.length_b   1.000
_cell.length_c   1.000
_cell.angle_alpha   90.00
_cell.angle_beta   90.00
_cell.angle_gamma   90.00
#
_symmetry.space_group_name_H-M   'P 1'
#
loop_
_entity.id
_entity.type
_entity.pdbx_description
1 polymer ?
#
loop_
_entity_poly.entity_id
_entity_poly.type
_entity_poly.pdbx_seq_one_letter_code
_entity_poly.pdbx_strand_id
1 'polypeptide(L)'
;DRILVANPCVGQYLVDHKVPASAIESSGLLPEGKVALLCDPQEYGRLTQGFKGRPTWLAMGLCKQEIQAVILAQKHAMRVAHRLLLVAVPDKNDDFGLMVDHALEMGLKASIWQADQMPGDNVQVLVVQNQHDMALWYRLCPISFLGKTLASDTAAFNPYDAIALGSAVLHGPHVSPHAAAFARLSAAGAARQVNNADDIGEAVMALIASDLCATMAVAGWQELTEGAGVCDWLVDLVCDRLEQPKEL
;
A
#
# COMPACT_ATOMS: atom_id res chain seq x y z
N ASP A 1 20.82 30.61 12.76
CA ASP A 1 20.09 29.74 11.82
C ASP A 1 20.30 28.29 12.25
N ARG A 2 19.24 27.46 12.17
CA ARG A 2 19.31 26.01 12.42
C ARG A 2 19.14 25.26 11.12
N ILE A 3 19.87 24.17 10.96
CA ILE A 3 19.78 23.25 9.82
C ILE A 3 19.24 21.94 10.36
N LEU A 4 18.06 21.56 9.90
CA LEU A 4 17.43 20.30 10.27
C LEU A 4 17.82 19.23 9.25
N VAL A 5 18.30 18.10 9.72
CA VAL A 5 18.72 16.97 8.88
C VAL A 5 17.90 15.73 9.22
N ALA A 6 17.31 15.14 8.20
CA ALA A 6 16.54 13.91 8.34
C ALA A 6 17.43 12.66 8.50
N ASN A 7 18.69 12.73 8.05
CA ASN A 7 19.63 11.62 8.07
C ASN A 7 20.93 12.02 8.77
N PRO A 8 21.39 11.28 9.79
CA PRO A 8 22.65 11.53 10.48
C PRO A 8 23.87 11.62 9.55
N CYS A 9 23.90 10.85 8.46
CA CYS A 9 24.99 10.92 7.47
C CYS A 9 25.06 12.28 6.77
N VAL A 10 23.91 12.91 6.51
CA VAL A 10 23.87 14.29 5.95
C VAL A 10 24.39 15.28 6.99
N GLY A 11 24.03 15.09 8.27
CA GLY A 11 24.58 15.92 9.36
C GLY A 11 26.09 15.85 9.43
N GLN A 12 26.67 14.64 9.39
CA GLN A 12 28.13 14.46 9.37
C GLN A 12 28.77 15.09 8.13
N TYR A 13 28.18 14.90 6.95
CA TYR A 13 28.65 15.54 5.72
C TYR A 13 28.71 17.07 5.85
N LEU A 14 27.71 17.70 6.45
CA LEU A 14 27.68 19.14 6.70
C LEU A 14 28.78 19.59 7.66
N VAL A 15 29.03 18.83 8.73
CA VAL A 15 30.13 19.08 9.68
C VAL A 15 31.49 19.02 8.97
N ASP A 16 31.71 18.02 8.13
CA ASP A 16 32.94 17.87 7.34
C ASP A 16 33.13 19.04 6.34
N HIS A 17 32.04 19.70 5.95
CA HIS A 17 32.03 20.91 5.12
C HIS A 17 31.99 22.21 5.92
N LYS A 18 32.44 22.19 7.18
CA LYS A 18 32.63 23.35 8.05
C LYS A 18 31.32 24.03 8.52
N VAL A 19 30.17 23.35 8.46
CA VAL A 19 28.98 23.83 9.14
C VAL A 19 29.13 23.55 10.64
N PRO A 20 28.93 24.56 11.53
CA PRO A 20 29.03 24.34 12.96
C PRO A 20 28.06 23.25 13.43
N ALA A 21 28.56 22.27 14.17
CA ALA A 21 27.73 21.18 14.70
C ALA A 21 26.56 21.70 15.57
N SER A 22 26.73 22.86 16.22
CA SER A 22 25.69 23.53 17.01
C SER A 22 24.52 24.08 16.16
N ALA A 23 24.72 24.24 14.84
CA ALA A 23 23.66 24.67 13.94
C ALA A 23 22.90 23.50 13.32
N ILE A 24 23.38 22.26 13.50
CA ILE A 24 22.80 21.07 12.91
C ILE A 24 22.01 20.30 13.97
N GLU A 25 20.76 20.02 13.69
CA GLU A 25 19.87 19.27 14.56
C GLU A 25 19.23 18.13 13.76
N SER A 26 19.26 16.91 14.31
CA SER A 26 18.61 15.76 13.68
C SER A 26 17.13 15.80 13.95
N SER A 27 16.33 15.99 12.91
CA SER A 27 14.86 15.97 13.00
C SER A 27 14.26 14.56 12.97
N GLY A 28 15.04 13.56 12.52
CA GLY A 28 14.47 12.31 12.09
C GLY A 28 13.83 12.43 10.70
N LEU A 29 13.34 11.31 10.18
CA LEU A 29 12.68 11.27 8.87
C LEU A 29 11.30 11.90 8.95
N LEU A 30 11.05 12.89 8.11
CA LEU A 30 9.69 13.36 7.86
C LEU A 30 8.89 12.21 7.25
N PRO A 31 7.69 11.92 7.75
CA PRO A 31 6.86 10.89 7.17
C PRO A 31 6.51 11.27 5.73
N GLU A 32 6.76 10.36 4.80
CA GLU A 32 6.24 10.47 3.44
C GLU A 32 4.73 10.22 3.39
N GLY A 33 4.11 9.93 4.54
CA GLY A 33 2.70 9.63 4.69
C GLY A 33 1.85 10.86 4.41
N LYS A 34 1.02 10.76 3.40
CA LYS A 34 -0.10 11.67 3.18
C LYS A 34 -1.17 11.41 4.24
N VAL A 35 -2.02 12.41 4.46
CA VAL A 35 -3.28 12.19 5.19
C VAL A 35 -3.97 10.96 4.60
N ALA A 36 -4.42 10.04 5.45
CA ALA A 36 -5.12 8.82 5.00
C ALA A 36 -6.24 9.19 4.02
N LEU A 37 -6.27 8.47 2.91
CA LEU A 37 -7.28 8.69 1.88
C LEU A 37 -8.68 8.49 2.50
N LEU A 38 -9.58 9.41 2.22
CA LEU A 38 -10.97 9.35 2.70
C LEU A 38 -11.77 8.41 1.82
N CYS A 39 -12.63 7.59 2.42
CA CYS A 39 -13.62 6.80 1.72
C CYS A 39 -15.02 7.12 2.26
N ASP A 40 -16.06 6.89 1.45
CA ASP A 40 -17.43 7.01 1.89
C ASP A 40 -17.77 5.95 2.97
N PRO A 41 -18.12 6.36 4.19
CA PRO A 41 -18.45 5.44 5.26
C PRO A 41 -19.70 4.58 4.97
N GLN A 42 -20.66 5.10 4.20
CA GLN A 42 -21.88 4.38 3.85
C GLN A 42 -21.56 3.24 2.87
N GLU A 43 -20.78 3.53 1.85
CA GLU A 43 -20.35 2.54 0.86
C GLU A 43 -19.44 1.47 1.50
N TYR A 44 -18.51 1.88 2.37
CA TYR A 44 -17.70 0.95 3.16
C TYR A 44 -18.57 0.00 4.01
N GLY A 45 -19.56 0.54 4.73
CA GLY A 45 -20.48 -0.26 5.53
C GLY A 45 -21.31 -1.24 4.69
N ARG A 46 -21.81 -0.79 3.53
CA ARG A 46 -22.57 -1.60 2.59
C ARG A 46 -21.75 -2.79 2.06
N LEU A 47 -20.51 -2.55 1.63
CA LEU A 47 -19.62 -3.58 1.09
C LEU A 47 -19.15 -4.55 2.17
N THR A 48 -18.79 -4.05 3.34
CA THR A 48 -18.40 -4.91 4.48
C THR A 48 -19.51 -5.90 4.84
N GLN A 49 -20.76 -5.45 4.90
CA GLN A 49 -21.92 -6.32 5.14
C GLN A 49 -22.15 -7.28 3.95
N GLY A 50 -22.00 -6.79 2.73
CA GLY A 50 -22.22 -7.59 1.53
C GLY A 50 -21.21 -8.72 1.34
N PHE A 51 -19.96 -8.51 1.70
CA PHE A 51 -18.92 -9.55 1.62
C PHE A 51 -19.05 -10.62 2.71
N LYS A 52 -19.86 -10.41 3.76
CA LYS A 52 -20.22 -11.42 4.77
C LYS A 52 -19.01 -12.16 5.37
N GLY A 53 -17.94 -11.45 5.69
CA GLY A 53 -16.71 -12.04 6.23
C GLY A 53 -15.96 -12.94 5.23
N ARG A 54 -16.21 -12.79 3.95
CA ARG A 54 -15.45 -13.46 2.89
C ARG A 54 -14.01 -12.94 2.88
N PRO A 55 -12.98 -13.81 2.87
CA PRO A 55 -11.61 -13.37 2.72
C PRO A 55 -11.42 -12.59 1.41
N THR A 56 -10.75 -11.44 1.48
CA THR A 56 -10.50 -10.55 0.34
C THR A 56 -9.04 -10.16 0.29
N TRP A 57 -8.52 -9.99 -0.91
CA TRP A 57 -7.25 -9.33 -1.15
C TRP A 57 -7.33 -8.44 -2.38
N LEU A 58 -6.48 -7.44 -2.44
CA LEU A 58 -6.45 -6.42 -3.47
C LEU A 58 -5.20 -6.56 -4.32
N ALA A 59 -5.35 -6.41 -5.62
CA ALA A 59 -4.25 -6.16 -6.54
C ALA A 59 -4.48 -4.81 -7.22
N MET A 60 -3.72 -3.80 -6.78
CA MET A 60 -3.92 -2.40 -7.14
C MET A 60 -2.98 -1.96 -8.23
N GLY A 61 -3.51 -1.35 -9.29
CA GLY A 61 -2.74 -0.69 -10.33
C GLY A 61 -1.94 -1.64 -11.21
N LEU A 62 -2.52 -2.78 -11.55
CA LEU A 62 -1.88 -3.82 -12.34
C LEU A 62 -1.55 -3.34 -13.76
N CYS A 63 -0.30 -3.49 -14.16
CA CYS A 63 0.05 -3.39 -15.57
C CYS A 63 -0.26 -4.70 -16.31
N LYS A 64 -0.37 -4.63 -17.63
CA LYS A 64 -0.75 -5.76 -18.48
C LYS A 64 0.10 -7.01 -18.23
N GLN A 65 1.39 -6.86 -17.99
CA GLN A 65 2.34 -7.96 -17.78
C GLN A 65 2.12 -8.70 -16.45
N GLU A 66 1.47 -8.06 -15.48
CA GLU A 66 1.23 -8.63 -14.15
C GLU A 66 -0.10 -9.37 -14.03
N ILE A 67 -1.05 -9.11 -14.96
CA ILE A 67 -2.42 -9.66 -14.91
C ILE A 67 -2.41 -11.17 -14.80
N GLN A 68 -1.65 -11.84 -15.66
CA GLN A 68 -1.57 -13.30 -15.66
C GLN A 68 -1.01 -13.84 -14.34
N ALA A 69 0.04 -13.21 -13.80
CA ALA A 69 0.64 -13.63 -12.54
C ALA A 69 -0.35 -13.52 -11.37
N VAL A 70 -1.11 -12.43 -11.31
CA VAL A 70 -2.11 -12.19 -10.26
C VAL A 70 -3.28 -13.18 -10.36
N ILE A 71 -3.75 -13.51 -11.57
CA ILE A 71 -4.79 -14.52 -11.76
C ILE A 71 -4.31 -15.92 -11.36
N LEU A 72 -3.07 -16.29 -11.70
CA LEU A 72 -2.47 -17.56 -11.27
C LEU A 72 -2.33 -17.61 -9.75
N ALA A 73 -1.91 -16.51 -9.11
CA ALA A 73 -1.81 -16.39 -7.66
C ALA A 73 -3.18 -16.55 -6.98
N GLN A 74 -4.24 -15.95 -7.52
CA GLN A 74 -5.60 -16.15 -7.05
C GLN A 74 -6.00 -17.63 -7.10
N LYS A 75 -5.78 -18.29 -8.24
CA LYS A 75 -6.08 -19.71 -8.41
C LYS A 75 -5.30 -20.58 -7.43
N HIS A 76 -4.03 -20.24 -7.19
CA HIS A 76 -3.18 -20.93 -6.22
C HIS A 76 -3.74 -20.76 -4.79
N ALA A 77 -4.00 -19.52 -4.36
CA ALA A 77 -4.49 -19.22 -3.01
C ALA A 77 -5.87 -19.85 -2.73
N MET A 78 -6.71 -19.99 -3.72
CA MET A 78 -8.02 -20.63 -3.60
C MET A 78 -7.97 -22.12 -3.29
N ARG A 79 -6.81 -22.79 -3.39
CA ARG A 79 -6.66 -24.19 -2.94
C ARG A 79 -6.90 -24.34 -1.43
N VAL A 80 -6.59 -23.30 -0.66
CA VAL A 80 -6.77 -23.24 0.79
C VAL A 80 -8.03 -22.46 1.15
N ALA A 81 -8.26 -21.32 0.50
CA ALA A 81 -9.36 -20.42 0.79
C ALA A 81 -10.37 -20.39 -0.37
N HIS A 82 -11.27 -21.39 -0.44
CA HIS A 82 -12.21 -21.57 -1.56
C HIS A 82 -13.15 -20.38 -1.80
N ARG A 83 -13.39 -19.55 -0.78
CA ARG A 83 -14.23 -18.35 -0.86
C ARG A 83 -13.45 -17.06 -1.11
N LEU A 84 -12.13 -17.15 -1.32
CA LEU A 84 -11.26 -16.00 -1.53
C LEU A 84 -11.74 -15.15 -2.71
N LEU A 85 -11.82 -13.84 -2.49
CA LEU A 85 -12.12 -12.85 -3.50
C LEU A 85 -10.88 -12.03 -3.81
N LEU A 86 -10.48 -12.01 -5.06
CA LEU A 86 -9.54 -11.01 -5.58
C LEU A 86 -10.33 -9.78 -6.02
N VAL A 87 -9.99 -8.62 -5.49
CA VAL A 87 -10.35 -7.32 -6.04
C VAL A 87 -9.17 -6.85 -6.90
N ALA A 88 -9.39 -6.71 -8.19
CA ALA A 88 -8.34 -6.37 -9.14
C ALA A 88 -8.62 -5.01 -9.78
N VAL A 89 -7.65 -4.11 -9.69
CA VAL A 89 -7.70 -2.77 -10.25
C VAL A 89 -6.60 -2.61 -11.29
N PRO A 90 -6.86 -2.84 -12.57
CA PRO A 90 -5.92 -2.57 -13.64
C PRO A 90 -5.57 -1.07 -13.72
N ASP A 91 -4.35 -0.77 -14.16
CA ASP A 91 -3.87 0.61 -14.30
C ASP A 91 -4.55 1.35 -15.45
N LYS A 92 -4.88 0.63 -16.51
CA LYS A 92 -5.49 1.19 -17.72
C LYS A 92 -6.87 0.60 -18.01
N ASN A 93 -7.75 1.42 -18.54
CA ASN A 93 -9.11 0.99 -18.90
C ASN A 93 -9.13 -0.14 -19.93
N ASP A 94 -8.19 -0.16 -20.88
CA ASP A 94 -8.11 -1.18 -21.92
C ASP A 94 -7.75 -2.57 -21.37
N ASP A 95 -7.22 -2.66 -20.16
CA ASP A 95 -6.78 -3.91 -19.54
C ASP A 95 -7.91 -4.63 -18.77
N PHE A 96 -9.11 -4.03 -18.60
CA PHE A 96 -10.22 -4.67 -17.87
C PHE A 96 -10.75 -5.92 -18.57
N GLY A 97 -10.96 -5.84 -19.89
CA GLY A 97 -11.36 -6.99 -20.69
C GLY A 97 -10.34 -8.11 -20.57
N LEU A 98 -9.06 -7.79 -20.72
CA LEU A 98 -7.95 -8.74 -20.60
C LEU A 98 -7.95 -9.45 -19.23
N MET A 99 -8.22 -8.71 -18.14
CA MET A 99 -8.30 -9.29 -16.80
C MET A 99 -9.45 -10.30 -16.68
N VAL A 100 -10.62 -9.97 -17.23
CA VAL A 100 -11.78 -10.88 -17.26
C VAL A 100 -11.48 -12.11 -18.11
N ASP A 101 -10.92 -11.94 -19.29
CA ASP A 101 -10.60 -13.03 -20.21
C ASP A 101 -9.60 -14.01 -19.58
N HIS A 102 -8.51 -13.53 -19.02
CA HIS A 102 -7.55 -14.39 -18.32
C HIS A 102 -8.17 -15.13 -17.12
N ALA A 103 -9.06 -14.47 -16.36
CA ALA A 103 -9.74 -15.15 -15.26
C ALA A 103 -10.62 -16.30 -15.77
N LEU A 104 -11.39 -16.07 -16.83
CA LEU A 104 -12.25 -17.08 -17.45
C LEU A 104 -11.45 -18.24 -18.06
N GLU A 105 -10.35 -17.96 -18.77
CA GLU A 105 -9.42 -18.98 -19.30
C GLU A 105 -8.86 -19.89 -18.21
N MET A 106 -8.60 -19.32 -17.01
CA MET A 106 -8.15 -20.09 -15.85
C MET A 106 -9.28 -20.82 -15.11
N GLY A 107 -10.52 -20.70 -15.57
CA GLY A 107 -11.71 -21.32 -14.97
C GLY A 107 -12.22 -20.59 -13.74
N LEU A 108 -11.84 -19.32 -13.54
CA LEU A 108 -12.32 -18.47 -12.46
C LEU A 108 -13.56 -17.68 -12.90
N LYS A 109 -14.47 -17.41 -11.97
CA LYS A 109 -15.63 -16.56 -12.21
C LYS A 109 -15.27 -15.11 -11.96
N ALA A 110 -15.24 -14.31 -13.01
CA ALA A 110 -14.95 -12.88 -12.95
C ALA A 110 -16.22 -12.05 -13.16
N SER A 111 -16.25 -10.88 -12.56
CA SER A 111 -17.27 -9.86 -12.73
C SER A 111 -16.65 -8.47 -12.70
N ILE A 112 -17.21 -7.56 -13.47
CA ILE A 112 -16.83 -6.15 -13.41
C ILE A 112 -17.66 -5.48 -12.30
N TRP A 113 -16.99 -4.67 -11.48
CA TRP A 113 -17.63 -3.92 -10.42
C TRP A 113 -18.61 -2.87 -10.97
N GLN A 114 -19.79 -2.83 -10.37
CA GLN A 114 -20.81 -1.80 -10.59
C GLN A 114 -21.26 -1.28 -9.24
N ALA A 115 -21.22 0.03 -9.04
CA ALA A 115 -21.43 0.67 -7.73
C ALA A 115 -22.73 0.27 -7.03
N ASP A 116 -23.80 0.06 -7.79
CA ASP A 116 -25.13 -0.25 -7.23
C ASP A 116 -25.40 -1.75 -7.03
N GLN A 117 -24.46 -2.62 -7.39
CA GLN A 117 -24.65 -4.06 -7.37
C GLN A 117 -23.60 -4.76 -6.49
N MET A 118 -24.05 -5.68 -5.65
CA MET A 118 -23.13 -6.57 -4.94
C MET A 118 -22.68 -7.70 -5.86
N PRO A 119 -21.36 -8.03 -5.88
CA PRO A 119 -20.89 -9.19 -6.63
C PRO A 119 -21.53 -10.47 -6.07
N GLY A 120 -21.90 -11.36 -6.96
CA GLY A 120 -22.47 -12.65 -6.55
C GLY A 120 -21.49 -13.44 -5.64
N ASP A 121 -22.02 -14.27 -4.75
CA ASP A 121 -21.23 -15.07 -3.79
C ASP A 121 -20.21 -16.02 -4.49
N ASN A 122 -20.43 -16.33 -5.75
CA ASN A 122 -19.59 -17.21 -6.56
C ASN A 122 -18.52 -16.48 -7.39
N VAL A 123 -18.50 -15.14 -7.41
CA VAL A 123 -17.47 -14.35 -8.08
C VAL A 123 -16.13 -14.53 -7.35
N GLN A 124 -15.08 -14.78 -8.09
CA GLN A 124 -13.73 -15.06 -7.56
C GLN A 124 -12.73 -13.96 -7.89
N VAL A 125 -13.03 -13.21 -8.95
CA VAL A 125 -12.27 -12.05 -9.40
C VAL A 125 -13.26 -10.90 -9.65
N LEU A 126 -13.12 -9.83 -8.88
CA LEU A 126 -13.89 -8.61 -9.04
C LEU A 126 -12.98 -7.56 -9.69
N VAL A 127 -13.28 -7.20 -10.93
CA VAL A 127 -12.51 -6.21 -11.67
C VAL A 127 -13.12 -4.84 -11.44
N VAL A 128 -12.33 -3.92 -10.88
CA VAL A 128 -12.76 -2.56 -10.55
C VAL A 128 -12.18 -1.58 -11.55
N GLN A 129 -13.04 -0.84 -12.21
CA GLN A 129 -12.68 0.07 -13.30
C GLN A 129 -12.17 1.44 -12.84
N ASN A 130 -12.21 1.73 -11.56
CA ASN A 130 -11.96 3.09 -11.12
C ASN A 130 -10.92 3.16 -10.00
N GLN A 131 -9.90 3.97 -10.23
CA GLN A 131 -8.90 4.31 -9.22
C GLN A 131 -9.44 5.34 -8.20
N HIS A 132 -10.62 5.93 -8.41
CA HIS A 132 -11.15 6.98 -7.53
C HIS A 132 -11.48 6.51 -6.12
N ASP A 133 -11.78 5.21 -5.95
CA ASP A 133 -12.15 4.65 -4.64
C ASP A 133 -11.03 3.80 -4.03
N MET A 134 -9.77 4.12 -4.30
CA MET A 134 -8.62 3.35 -3.77
C MET A 134 -8.70 3.18 -2.25
N ALA A 135 -9.10 4.24 -1.54
CA ALA A 135 -9.26 4.20 -0.09
C ALA A 135 -10.25 3.14 0.38
N LEU A 136 -11.35 2.99 -0.33
CA LEU A 136 -12.37 2.00 -0.04
C LEU A 136 -11.80 0.58 -0.17
N TRP A 137 -11.09 0.30 -1.26
CA TRP A 137 -10.54 -1.01 -1.53
C TRP A 137 -9.39 -1.39 -0.60
N TYR A 138 -8.49 -0.44 -0.28
CA TYR A 138 -7.44 -0.67 0.72
C TYR A 138 -8.03 -0.98 2.10
N ARG A 139 -9.15 -0.34 2.46
CA ARG A 139 -9.82 -0.56 3.75
C ARG A 139 -10.58 -1.89 3.81
N LEU A 140 -11.17 -2.32 2.69
CA LEU A 140 -11.93 -3.56 2.59
C LEU A 140 -11.04 -4.80 2.48
N CYS A 141 -9.84 -4.63 1.93
CA CYS A 141 -8.92 -5.72 1.66
C CYS A 141 -7.70 -5.65 2.59
N PRO A 142 -7.60 -6.56 3.55
CA PRO A 142 -6.50 -6.54 4.53
C PRO A 142 -5.13 -6.87 3.93
N ILE A 143 -5.08 -7.34 2.69
CA ILE A 143 -3.88 -7.69 1.95
C ILE A 143 -3.91 -6.95 0.62
N SER A 144 -2.83 -6.22 0.29
CA SER A 144 -2.71 -5.48 -0.97
C SER A 144 -1.41 -5.81 -1.69
N PHE A 145 -1.52 -6.30 -2.91
CA PHE A 145 -0.41 -6.34 -3.86
C PHE A 145 -0.39 -5.04 -4.64
N LEU A 146 0.74 -4.34 -4.60
CA LEU A 146 0.93 -3.10 -5.35
C LEU A 146 1.52 -3.42 -6.72
N GLY A 147 0.73 -3.22 -7.75
CA GLY A 147 1.12 -3.44 -9.14
C GLY A 147 2.21 -2.48 -9.63
N LYS A 148 2.68 -2.70 -10.85
CA LYS A 148 3.83 -2.03 -11.46
C LYS A 148 5.14 -2.26 -10.69
N THR A 149 5.16 -3.30 -9.88
CA THR A 149 6.33 -3.65 -9.07
C THR A 149 6.93 -5.01 -9.43
N LEU A 150 6.19 -5.88 -10.13
CA LEU A 150 6.66 -7.22 -10.49
C LEU A 150 7.38 -7.25 -11.84
N ALA A 151 6.86 -6.58 -12.84
CA ALA A 151 7.33 -6.70 -14.22
C ALA A 151 7.45 -5.35 -14.96
N SER A 152 7.48 -4.21 -14.26
CA SER A 152 7.41 -2.91 -14.90
C SER A 152 8.46 -1.93 -14.40
N ASP A 153 9.01 -1.15 -15.33
CA ASP A 153 9.88 -0.01 -15.05
C ASP A 153 9.10 1.29 -14.77
N THR A 154 7.78 1.18 -14.63
CA THR A 154 6.93 2.33 -14.33
C THR A 154 6.84 2.59 -12.83
N ALA A 155 6.50 3.82 -12.46
CA ALA A 155 6.42 4.24 -11.06
C ALA A 155 5.43 3.38 -10.25
N ALA A 156 5.92 2.73 -9.20
CA ALA A 156 5.13 2.04 -8.21
C ALA A 156 4.19 3.00 -7.47
N PHE A 157 3.12 2.48 -6.88
CA PHE A 157 2.28 3.23 -5.96
C PHE A 157 3.01 3.49 -4.64
N ASN A 158 2.64 4.59 -3.96
CA ASN A 158 3.15 4.84 -2.62
C ASN A 158 2.61 3.78 -1.64
N PRO A 159 3.47 2.97 -1.00
CA PRO A 159 3.01 1.91 -0.11
C PRO A 159 2.30 2.44 1.15
N TYR A 160 2.59 3.67 1.56
CA TYR A 160 1.95 4.27 2.73
C TYR A 160 0.45 4.51 2.54
N ASP A 161 -0.05 4.64 1.31
CA ASP A 161 -1.50 4.77 1.06
C ASP A 161 -2.25 3.50 1.49
N ALA A 162 -1.69 2.32 1.26
CA ALA A 162 -2.25 1.03 1.69
C ALA A 162 -2.06 0.82 3.21
N ILE A 163 -0.86 1.11 3.73
CA ILE A 163 -0.51 0.97 5.15
C ILE A 163 -1.40 1.85 6.04
N ALA A 164 -1.63 3.10 5.66
CA ALA A 164 -2.47 4.04 6.42
C ALA A 164 -3.92 3.55 6.57
N LEU A 165 -4.36 2.65 5.70
CA LEU A 165 -5.69 2.07 5.69
C LEU A 165 -5.73 0.63 6.26
N GLY A 166 -4.61 0.16 6.83
CA GLY A 166 -4.52 -1.09 7.58
C GLY A 166 -4.27 -2.33 6.73
N SER A 167 -3.77 -2.15 5.50
CA SER A 167 -3.49 -3.28 4.61
C SER A 167 -2.04 -3.74 4.71
N ALA A 168 -1.81 -5.06 4.81
CA ALA A 168 -0.49 -5.67 4.65
C ALA A 168 -0.05 -5.59 3.18
N VAL A 169 1.18 -5.14 2.93
CA VAL A 169 1.65 -4.83 1.58
C VAL A 169 2.50 -5.96 1.00
N LEU A 170 2.14 -6.39 -0.21
CA LEU A 170 2.96 -7.23 -1.08
C LEU A 170 3.43 -6.40 -2.28
N HIS A 171 4.68 -6.58 -2.70
CA HIS A 171 5.25 -5.85 -3.84
C HIS A 171 6.29 -6.68 -4.58
N GLY A 172 6.52 -6.38 -5.85
CA GLY A 172 7.60 -6.93 -6.64
C GLY A 172 8.95 -6.22 -6.37
N PRO A 173 10.01 -6.57 -7.11
CA PRO A 173 11.34 -5.98 -6.95
C PRO A 173 11.46 -4.54 -7.50
N HIS A 174 10.56 -4.09 -8.37
CA HIS A 174 10.61 -2.79 -9.02
C HIS A 174 9.81 -1.74 -8.25
N VAL A 175 10.44 -1.06 -7.31
CA VAL A 175 9.78 -0.19 -6.31
C VAL A 175 10.09 1.31 -6.48
N SER A 176 10.72 1.70 -7.60
CA SER A 176 10.97 3.12 -7.89
C SER A 176 9.65 3.86 -8.20
N PRO A 177 9.44 5.10 -7.73
CA PRO A 177 10.39 5.95 -7.01
C PRO A 177 10.40 5.76 -5.48
N HIS A 178 9.62 4.83 -4.92
CA HIS A 178 9.40 4.67 -3.48
C HIS A 178 10.33 3.67 -2.80
N ALA A 179 11.53 3.41 -3.36
CA ALA A 179 12.45 2.38 -2.87
C ALA A 179 12.78 2.51 -1.37
N ALA A 180 12.99 3.73 -0.88
CA ALA A 180 13.28 3.97 0.53
C ALA A 180 12.08 3.61 1.44
N ALA A 181 10.86 3.93 1.02
CA ALA A 181 9.63 3.58 1.75
C ALA A 181 9.44 2.06 1.82
N PHE A 182 9.57 1.35 0.70
CA PHE A 182 9.48 -0.11 0.68
C PHE A 182 10.57 -0.79 1.52
N ALA A 183 11.81 -0.27 1.49
CA ALA A 183 12.90 -0.79 2.31
C ALA A 183 12.60 -0.65 3.82
N ARG A 184 12.10 0.50 4.27
CA ARG A 184 11.70 0.72 5.67
C ARG A 184 10.55 -0.19 6.08
N LEU A 185 9.48 -0.24 5.29
CA LEU A 185 8.33 -1.09 5.56
C LEU A 185 8.69 -2.59 5.58
N SER A 186 9.60 -3.02 4.70
CA SER A 186 10.10 -4.41 4.72
C SER A 186 10.94 -4.70 5.96
N ALA A 187 11.79 -3.75 6.38
CA ALA A 187 12.58 -3.87 7.60
C ALA A 187 11.70 -3.91 8.86
N ALA A 188 10.63 -3.14 8.90
CA ALA A 188 9.62 -3.16 9.96
C ALA A 188 8.73 -4.43 9.93
N GLY A 189 8.78 -5.23 8.87
CA GLY A 189 7.91 -6.39 8.68
C GLY A 189 6.49 -6.04 8.22
N ALA A 190 6.27 -4.83 7.69
CA ALA A 190 4.98 -4.34 7.19
C ALA A 190 4.76 -4.61 5.70
N ALA A 191 5.83 -4.84 4.94
CA ALA A 191 5.78 -5.18 3.54
C ALA A 191 6.59 -6.45 3.25
N ARG A 192 6.16 -7.21 2.23
CA ARG A 192 6.84 -8.43 1.79
C ARG A 192 7.06 -8.39 0.29
N GLN A 193 8.31 -8.62 -0.13
CA GLN A 193 8.64 -8.77 -1.53
C GLN A 193 8.24 -10.15 -2.04
N VAL A 194 7.70 -10.18 -3.27
CA VAL A 194 7.33 -11.35 -4.05
C VAL A 194 7.91 -11.23 -5.45
N ASN A 195 8.25 -12.33 -6.11
CA ASN A 195 8.98 -12.28 -7.39
C ASN A 195 8.21 -12.89 -8.56
N ASN A 196 7.17 -13.66 -8.27
CA ASN A 196 6.39 -14.38 -9.28
C ASN A 196 4.98 -14.72 -8.76
N ALA A 197 4.18 -15.38 -9.59
CA ALA A 197 2.81 -15.76 -9.26
C ALA A 197 2.71 -16.71 -8.07
N ASP A 198 3.63 -17.67 -7.95
CA ASP A 198 3.63 -18.63 -6.85
C ASP A 198 3.95 -17.94 -5.53
N ASP A 199 4.96 -17.05 -5.50
CA ASP A 199 5.30 -16.25 -4.32
C ASP A 199 4.11 -15.39 -3.85
N ILE A 200 3.37 -14.76 -4.79
CA ILE A 200 2.15 -13.99 -4.46
C ILE A 200 1.11 -14.93 -3.84
N GLY A 201 0.84 -16.06 -4.48
CA GLY A 201 -0.15 -17.04 -4.01
C GLY A 201 0.17 -17.55 -2.61
N GLU A 202 1.41 -17.93 -2.36
CA GLU A 202 1.90 -18.39 -1.05
C GLU A 202 1.81 -17.28 0.02
N ALA A 203 2.18 -16.04 -0.35
CA ALA A 203 2.08 -14.91 0.57
C ALA A 203 0.62 -14.64 0.95
N VAL A 204 -0.29 -14.62 -0.02
CA VAL A 204 -1.73 -14.43 0.22
C VAL A 204 -2.29 -15.54 1.10
N MET A 205 -1.95 -16.82 0.85
CA MET A 205 -2.38 -17.95 1.70
C MET A 205 -1.88 -17.81 3.13
N ALA A 206 -0.61 -17.46 3.32
CA ALA A 206 -0.01 -17.30 4.64
C ALA A 206 -0.68 -16.16 5.43
N LEU A 207 -1.00 -15.05 4.76
CA LEU A 207 -1.63 -13.89 5.38
C LEU A 207 -3.10 -14.11 5.72
N ILE A 208 -3.83 -14.92 4.93
CA ILE A 208 -5.23 -15.25 5.24
C ILE A 208 -5.34 -16.24 6.39
N ALA A 209 -4.42 -17.20 6.48
CA ALA A 209 -4.49 -18.33 7.40
C ALA A 209 -3.99 -18.02 8.83
N SER A 210 -3.43 -16.84 9.07
CA SER A 210 -2.77 -16.51 10.35
C SER A 210 -2.97 -15.07 10.78
N ASP A 211 -2.59 -14.76 12.03
CA ASP A 211 -2.56 -13.39 12.56
C ASP A 211 -1.44 -12.53 11.94
N LEU A 212 -0.68 -13.11 11.00
CA LEU A 212 0.45 -12.42 10.35
C LEU A 212 0.00 -11.16 9.63
N CYS A 213 -1.18 -11.18 9.00
CA CYS A 213 -1.74 -10.00 8.34
C CYS A 213 -1.95 -8.85 9.33
N ALA A 214 -2.52 -9.13 10.51
CA ALA A 214 -2.71 -8.14 11.55
C ALA A 214 -1.37 -7.65 12.11
N THR A 215 -0.39 -8.54 12.28
CA THR A 215 0.96 -8.18 12.72
C THR A 215 1.63 -7.24 11.73
N MET A 216 1.55 -7.52 10.43
CA MET A 216 2.09 -6.66 9.37
C MET A 216 1.39 -5.29 9.34
N ALA A 217 0.07 -5.26 9.50
CA ALA A 217 -0.69 -4.01 9.54
C ALA A 217 -0.30 -3.14 10.75
N VAL A 218 -0.13 -3.74 11.94
CA VAL A 218 0.34 -3.04 13.15
C VAL A 218 1.76 -2.50 12.96
N ALA A 219 2.68 -3.29 12.42
CA ALA A 219 4.05 -2.87 12.13
C ALA A 219 4.08 -1.69 11.14
N GLY A 220 3.24 -1.72 10.13
CA GLY A 220 3.09 -0.64 9.16
C GLY A 220 2.54 0.64 9.79
N TRP A 221 1.56 0.51 10.66
CA TRP A 221 0.99 1.65 11.38
C TRP A 221 2.01 2.28 12.34
N GLN A 222 2.82 1.47 13.02
CA GLN A 222 3.91 1.95 13.87
C GLN A 222 4.93 2.75 13.06
N GLU A 223 5.42 2.19 11.95
CA GLU A 223 6.34 2.88 11.03
C GLU A 223 5.77 4.21 10.52
N LEU A 224 4.48 4.24 10.19
CA LEU A 224 3.81 5.45 9.74
C LEU A 224 3.72 6.52 10.84
N THR A 225 3.50 6.11 12.09
CA THR A 225 3.29 7.02 13.22
C THR A 225 4.59 7.49 13.86
N GLU A 226 5.70 6.77 13.71
CA GLU A 226 7.02 7.20 14.21
C GLU A 226 7.42 8.58 13.68
N GLY A 227 7.07 8.89 12.43
CA GLY A 227 7.33 10.21 11.85
C GLY A 227 6.33 11.31 12.26
N ALA A 228 5.19 10.99 12.84
CA ALA A 228 4.17 11.99 13.19
C ALA A 228 4.68 12.98 14.23
N GLY A 229 5.38 12.49 15.27
CA GLY A 229 5.99 13.34 16.29
C GLY A 229 7.05 14.32 15.74
N VAL A 230 7.70 13.96 14.63
CA VAL A 230 8.64 14.87 13.94
C VAL A 230 7.90 16.02 13.29
N CYS A 231 6.73 15.78 12.69
CA CYS A 231 5.91 16.85 12.11
C CYS A 231 5.41 17.81 13.19
N ASP A 232 4.89 17.30 14.30
CA ASP A 232 4.39 18.13 15.41
C ASP A 232 5.52 18.99 15.97
N TRP A 233 6.68 18.39 16.25
CA TRP A 233 7.86 19.12 16.71
C TRP A 233 8.32 20.20 15.71
N LEU A 234 8.28 19.93 14.40
CA LEU A 234 8.63 20.93 13.37
C LEU A 234 7.63 22.07 13.32
N VAL A 235 6.35 21.79 13.46
CA VAL A 235 5.30 22.82 13.53
C VAL A 235 5.54 23.72 14.73
N ASP A 236 5.75 23.13 15.91
CA ASP A 236 6.05 23.87 17.15
C ASP A 236 7.30 24.75 16.96
N LEU A 237 8.37 24.18 16.41
CA LEU A 237 9.61 24.92 16.16
C LEU A 237 9.41 26.13 15.23
N VAL A 238 8.58 25.98 14.19
CA VAL A 238 8.25 27.07 13.26
C VAL A 238 7.38 28.11 13.94
N CYS A 239 6.36 27.71 14.70
CA CYS A 239 5.49 28.61 15.45
C CYS A 239 6.30 29.42 16.47
N ASP A 240 7.15 28.79 17.25
CA ASP A 240 8.04 29.47 18.23
C ASP A 240 8.92 30.52 17.55
N ARG A 241 9.40 30.24 16.35
CA ARG A 241 10.23 31.19 15.60
C ARG A 241 9.45 32.36 15.02
N LEU A 242 8.20 32.14 14.63
CA LEU A 242 7.32 33.21 14.12
C LEU A 242 6.85 34.12 15.26
N GLU A 243 6.70 33.60 16.46
CA GLU A 243 6.26 34.35 17.65
C GLU A 243 7.40 35.16 18.30
N GLN A 244 8.67 34.82 18.06
CA GLN A 244 9.80 35.60 18.55
C GLN A 244 9.87 36.93 17.80
N PRO A 245 9.76 38.09 18.50
CA PRO A 245 9.91 39.37 17.86
C PRO A 245 11.30 39.48 17.25
N LYS A 246 11.39 39.90 16.00
CA LYS A 246 12.66 40.25 15.39
C LYS A 246 13.28 41.39 16.21
N GLU A 247 14.33 41.09 16.96
CA GLU A 247 15.22 42.13 17.45
C GLU A 247 15.80 42.86 16.23
N LEU A 248 15.36 44.11 16.05
CA LEU A 248 15.86 45.05 15.06
C LEU A 248 17.22 45.62 15.49
#